data_dd2fdb55ca6c5dbfc2d4319242f3ebb8
#
_entry.id   dd2fdb55ca6c5dbfc2d4319242f3ebb8
#
_cell.length_a   1.000
_cell.length_b   1.000
_cell.length_c   1.000
_cell.angle_alpha   90.00
_cell.angle_beta   90.00
_cell.angle_gamma   90.00
#
_symmetry.space_group_name_H-M   'P 1'
#
loop_
_entity.id
_entity.type
_entity.pdbx_description
1 polymer ?
#
loop_
_entity_poly.entity_id
_entity_poly.type
_entity_poly.pdbx_seq_one_letter_code
_entity_poly.pdbx_strand_id
1 'polypeptide(L)'
;MREEILELTRNTKETQISMKLKIYGSGVAKISTGIGFFDHMLEAFTKHSLLDLEILCKGDTHVDFHHSVEDVGIILGQLLKEALYPLSGVERFGEASVVMDEAAVFCALDLSNRAYLVYENFNENAKVGEFDTELVEEFFRAVAINSAITLHLNQIRGKNTHHIIEATFKSFAVALRRALAKNARIGTPSTKGVL
;
A
#
# COMPACT_ATOMS: atom_id res chain seq x y z
N MET A 1 -0.11 13.95 -12.90
CA MET A 1 0.32 12.58 -12.53
C MET A 1 1.51 12.17 -13.37
N ARG A 2 2.43 11.39 -12.82
CA ARG A 2 3.63 10.89 -13.51
C ARG A 2 3.45 9.42 -13.88
N GLU A 3 3.72 9.07 -15.15
CA GLU A 3 3.55 7.70 -15.67
C GLU A 3 4.91 6.99 -15.88
N GLU A 4 6.02 7.73 -15.78
CA GLU A 4 7.36 7.19 -15.82
C GLU A 4 7.67 6.34 -14.58
N ILE A 5 8.77 5.60 -14.63
CA ILE A 5 9.29 4.90 -13.45
C ILE A 5 9.91 5.93 -12.51
N LEU A 6 9.41 5.97 -11.29
CA LEU A 6 9.99 6.77 -10.20
C LEU A 6 10.91 5.90 -9.35
N GLU A 7 11.96 6.47 -8.84
CA GLU A 7 12.94 5.76 -8.00
C GLU A 7 13.28 6.61 -6.77
N LEU A 8 13.34 5.97 -5.61
CA LEU A 8 13.74 6.58 -4.35
C LEU A 8 14.62 5.63 -3.56
N THR A 9 15.65 6.20 -2.94
CA THR A 9 16.56 5.50 -2.03
C THR A 9 16.52 6.16 -0.67
N ARG A 10 16.46 5.35 0.40
CA ARG A 10 16.51 5.78 1.79
C ARG A 10 17.57 4.97 2.53
N ASN A 11 18.50 5.66 3.16
CA ASN A 11 19.55 5.05 3.97
C ASN A 11 19.52 5.67 5.37
N THR A 12 19.26 4.84 6.36
CA THR A 12 19.33 5.18 7.78
C THR A 12 20.43 4.34 8.46
N LYS A 13 20.51 4.37 9.78
CA LYS A 13 21.36 3.44 10.52
C LYS A 13 20.74 2.06 10.62
N GLU A 14 19.43 1.96 10.45
CA GLU A 14 18.61 0.77 10.67
C GLU A 14 18.26 0.07 9.36
N THR A 15 18.06 0.85 8.26
CA THR A 15 17.64 0.31 6.98
C THR A 15 18.39 0.93 5.79
N GLN A 16 18.55 0.13 4.74
CA GLN A 16 18.99 0.58 3.41
C GLN A 16 17.96 0.11 2.39
N ILE A 17 17.25 1.04 1.76
CA ILE A 17 16.14 0.71 0.87
C ILE A 17 16.30 1.42 -0.47
N SER A 18 16.12 0.68 -1.55
CA SER A 18 15.93 1.20 -2.90
C SER A 18 14.59 0.70 -3.43
N MET A 19 13.78 1.61 -3.97
CA MET A 19 12.46 1.28 -4.50
C MET A 19 12.21 1.97 -5.83
N LYS A 20 11.60 1.22 -6.79
CA LYS A 20 11.11 1.75 -8.05
C LYS A 20 9.63 1.48 -8.18
N LEU A 21 8.88 2.46 -8.63
CA LEU A 21 7.44 2.41 -8.81
C LEU A 21 7.04 2.90 -10.19
N LYS A 22 6.11 2.18 -10.85
CA LYS A 22 5.39 2.63 -12.03
C LYS A 22 3.89 2.45 -11.80
N ILE A 23 3.13 3.54 -11.76
CA ILE A 23 1.69 3.50 -11.40
C ILE A 23 0.80 2.87 -12.47
N TYR A 24 1.16 2.94 -13.74
CA TYR A 24 0.48 2.24 -14.84
C TYR A 24 1.40 1.15 -15.39
N GLY A 25 1.55 0.10 -14.61
CA GLY A 25 2.33 -1.08 -14.92
C GLY A 25 1.49 -2.26 -15.41
N SER A 26 1.99 -3.44 -15.16
CA SER A 26 1.36 -4.74 -15.47
C SER A 26 1.32 -5.71 -14.29
N GLY A 27 1.67 -5.23 -13.09
CA GLY A 27 1.73 -6.03 -11.87
C GLY A 27 3.02 -6.83 -11.77
N VAL A 28 4.13 -6.29 -12.28
CA VAL A 28 5.45 -6.92 -12.16
C VAL A 28 6.07 -6.57 -10.82
N ALA A 29 6.36 -7.58 -10.02
CA ALA A 29 6.97 -7.48 -8.70
C ALA A 29 8.41 -8.03 -8.72
N LYS A 30 9.34 -7.28 -8.11
CA LYS A 30 10.68 -7.74 -7.75
C LYS A 30 10.95 -7.27 -6.33
N ILE A 31 10.69 -8.11 -5.35
CA ILE A 31 10.63 -7.72 -3.95
C ILE A 31 11.58 -8.58 -3.14
N SER A 32 12.40 -7.91 -2.33
CA SER A 32 13.31 -8.55 -1.37
C SER A 32 13.47 -7.63 -0.17
N THR A 33 12.71 -7.88 0.89
CA THR A 33 12.81 -7.14 2.16
C THR A 33 13.56 -7.94 3.23
N GLY A 34 13.80 -9.23 2.98
CA GLY A 34 14.33 -10.16 3.97
C GLY A 34 13.26 -10.71 4.92
N ILE A 35 11.99 -10.36 4.72
CA ILE A 35 10.85 -10.76 5.54
C ILE A 35 9.84 -11.48 4.64
N GLY A 36 9.92 -12.82 4.58
CA GLY A 36 9.21 -13.63 3.57
C GLY A 36 7.69 -13.41 3.51
N PHE A 37 7.04 -13.27 4.68
CA PHE A 37 5.60 -12.99 4.70
C PHE A 37 5.27 -11.59 4.14
N PHE A 38 6.09 -10.59 4.47
CA PHE A 38 5.90 -9.23 3.97
C PHE A 38 6.17 -9.14 2.46
N ASP A 39 7.22 -9.84 1.97
CA ASP A 39 7.50 -9.95 0.53
C ASP A 39 6.27 -10.49 -0.21
N HIS A 40 5.65 -11.57 0.30
CA HIS A 40 4.43 -12.14 -0.27
C HIS A 40 3.26 -11.15 -0.27
N MET A 41 3.07 -10.38 0.79
CA MET A 41 2.01 -9.34 0.85
C MET A 41 2.23 -8.22 -0.18
N LEU A 42 3.47 -7.77 -0.34
CA LEU A 42 3.83 -6.75 -1.34
C LEU A 42 3.72 -7.27 -2.78
N GLU A 43 4.03 -8.55 -3.03
CA GLU A 43 3.80 -9.21 -4.33
C GLU A 43 2.30 -9.27 -4.65
N ALA A 44 1.46 -9.66 -3.68
CA ALA A 44 0.01 -9.67 -3.84
C ALA A 44 -0.53 -8.26 -4.11
N PHE A 45 -0.07 -7.25 -3.36
CA PHE A 45 -0.40 -5.84 -3.61
C PHE A 45 -0.04 -5.42 -5.04
N THR A 46 1.20 -5.67 -5.45
CA THR A 46 1.70 -5.31 -6.78
C THR A 46 0.88 -5.96 -7.89
N LYS A 47 0.63 -7.26 -7.77
CA LYS A 47 -0.15 -8.03 -8.74
C LYS A 47 -1.56 -7.51 -8.93
N HIS A 48 -2.26 -7.19 -7.84
CA HIS A 48 -3.67 -6.80 -7.88
C HIS A 48 -3.88 -5.31 -8.14
N SER A 49 -2.90 -4.46 -7.82
CA SER A 49 -2.92 -3.04 -8.15
C SER A 49 -2.57 -2.73 -9.61
N LEU A 50 -1.90 -3.67 -10.30
CA LEU A 50 -1.31 -3.48 -11.63
C LEU A 50 -0.25 -2.36 -11.67
N LEU A 51 0.31 -1.99 -10.54
CA LEU A 51 1.55 -1.23 -10.47
C LEU A 51 2.72 -2.14 -10.87
N ASP A 52 3.86 -1.59 -11.31
CA ASP A 52 5.11 -2.34 -11.29
C ASP A 52 5.94 -1.83 -10.10
N LEU A 53 6.48 -2.75 -9.30
CA LEU A 53 7.19 -2.45 -8.05
C LEU A 53 8.46 -3.27 -7.92
N GLU A 54 9.58 -2.58 -7.71
CA GLU A 54 10.86 -3.19 -7.37
C GLU A 54 11.31 -2.66 -6.02
N ILE A 55 11.57 -3.55 -5.06
CA ILE A 55 12.01 -3.22 -3.69
C ILE A 55 13.22 -4.06 -3.34
N LEU A 56 14.28 -3.41 -2.92
CA LEU A 56 15.38 -4.01 -2.22
C LEU A 56 15.52 -3.31 -0.87
N CYS A 57 15.29 -4.05 0.21
CA CYS A 57 15.47 -3.57 1.57
C CYS A 57 16.48 -4.46 2.31
N LYS A 58 17.40 -3.81 3.01
CA LYS A 58 18.32 -4.46 3.96
C LYS A 58 18.18 -3.75 5.28
N GLY A 59 17.43 -4.33 6.20
CA GLY A 59 17.19 -3.80 7.54
C GLY A 59 17.88 -4.60 8.63
N ASP A 60 17.77 -4.10 9.85
CA ASP A 60 18.30 -4.69 11.08
C ASP A 60 17.36 -5.77 11.67
N THR A 61 16.94 -6.70 10.81
CA THR A 61 15.96 -7.77 11.14
C THR A 61 16.36 -8.68 12.32
N HIS A 62 17.59 -8.53 12.82
CA HIS A 62 18.05 -9.18 14.05
C HIS A 62 17.50 -8.51 15.33
N VAL A 63 17.00 -7.28 15.22
CA VAL A 63 16.26 -6.57 16.28
C VAL A 63 14.81 -7.01 16.25
N ASP A 64 14.09 -6.61 15.20
CA ASP A 64 12.75 -7.04 14.82
C ASP A 64 12.48 -6.62 13.37
N PHE A 65 11.22 -6.67 12.92
CA PHE A 65 10.85 -6.28 11.55
C PHE A 65 10.29 -4.86 11.44
N HIS A 66 10.13 -4.15 12.56
CA HIS A 66 9.44 -2.85 12.61
C HIS A 66 10.05 -1.83 11.66
N HIS A 67 11.36 -1.55 11.82
CA HIS A 67 12.05 -0.54 11.01
C HIS A 67 11.95 -0.83 9.51
N SER A 68 12.10 -2.10 9.11
CA SER A 68 12.02 -2.50 7.70
C SER A 68 10.61 -2.29 7.12
N VAL A 69 9.58 -2.67 7.87
CA VAL A 69 8.18 -2.58 7.43
C VAL A 69 7.73 -1.13 7.36
N GLU A 70 8.02 -0.33 8.38
CA GLU A 70 7.69 1.10 8.41
C GLU A 70 8.40 1.87 7.31
N ASP A 71 9.72 1.71 7.17
CA ASP A 71 10.52 2.44 6.18
C ASP A 71 10.15 2.07 4.73
N VAL A 72 9.80 0.82 4.44
CA VAL A 72 9.23 0.41 3.15
C VAL A 72 7.90 1.13 2.91
N GLY A 73 7.03 1.21 3.92
CA GLY A 73 5.77 1.96 3.86
C GLY A 73 5.98 3.45 3.60
N ILE A 74 6.96 4.07 4.25
CA ILE A 74 7.34 5.49 4.05
C ILE A 74 7.72 5.73 2.60
N ILE A 75 8.65 4.92 2.04
CA ILE A 75 9.14 5.11 0.68
C ILE A 75 8.04 4.86 -0.35
N LEU A 76 7.24 3.80 -0.17
CA LEU A 76 6.11 3.55 -1.05
C LEU A 76 5.12 4.73 -1.04
N GLY A 77 4.83 5.27 0.15
CA GLY A 77 3.98 6.45 0.30
C GLY A 77 4.54 7.68 -0.42
N GLN A 78 5.84 7.96 -0.29
CA GLN A 78 6.51 9.08 -0.95
C GLN A 78 6.49 8.95 -2.47
N LEU A 79 6.77 7.76 -3.02
CA LEU A 79 6.69 7.50 -4.46
C LEU A 79 5.27 7.62 -4.99
N LEU A 80 4.28 7.11 -4.25
CA LEU A 80 2.86 7.30 -4.60
C LEU A 80 2.51 8.78 -4.61
N LYS A 81 2.91 9.57 -3.60
CA LYS A 81 2.65 11.01 -3.56
C LYS A 81 3.23 11.73 -4.77
N GLU A 82 4.48 11.42 -5.11
CA GLU A 82 5.16 12.01 -6.27
C GLU A 82 4.49 11.62 -7.59
N ALA A 83 4.03 10.38 -7.73
CA ALA A 83 3.35 9.88 -8.91
C ALA A 83 1.96 10.50 -9.09
N LEU A 84 1.22 10.68 -7.99
CA LEU A 84 -0.20 11.03 -8.01
C LEU A 84 -0.44 12.53 -8.19
N TYR A 85 0.33 13.37 -7.51
CA TYR A 85 -0.01 14.79 -7.47
C TYR A 85 0.86 15.67 -8.38
N PRO A 86 0.25 16.68 -9.04
CA PRO A 86 -1.18 17.04 -9.00
C PRO A 86 -2.07 16.01 -9.67
N LEU A 87 -3.21 15.66 -9.03
CA LEU A 87 -4.15 14.65 -9.51
C LEU A 87 -5.01 15.20 -10.66
N SER A 88 -5.11 14.46 -11.75
CA SER A 88 -5.94 14.83 -12.91
C SER A 88 -6.30 13.62 -13.76
N GLY A 89 -7.48 13.63 -14.35
CA GLY A 89 -7.90 12.65 -15.35
C GLY A 89 -8.16 11.24 -14.84
N VAL A 90 -8.42 11.07 -13.55
CA VAL A 90 -8.68 9.78 -12.90
C VAL A 90 -9.88 9.84 -11.95
N GLU A 91 -10.39 8.68 -11.53
CA GLU A 91 -11.59 8.57 -10.69
C GLU A 91 -11.41 9.16 -9.29
N ARG A 92 -10.21 9.21 -8.73
CA ARG A 92 -9.88 9.73 -7.41
C ARG A 92 -10.35 8.85 -6.25
N PHE A 93 -11.61 8.39 -6.26
CA PHE A 93 -12.17 7.51 -5.24
C PHE A 93 -12.09 6.07 -5.70
N GLY A 94 -11.68 5.17 -4.80
CA GLY A 94 -11.67 3.75 -5.07
C GLY A 94 -12.12 2.96 -3.86
N GLU A 95 -12.85 1.88 -4.12
CA GLU A 95 -13.29 0.95 -3.09
C GLU A 95 -13.18 -0.48 -3.58
N ALA A 96 -13.00 -1.43 -2.68
CA ALA A 96 -13.04 -2.85 -2.97
C ALA A 96 -13.38 -3.65 -1.71
N SER A 97 -14.29 -4.61 -1.86
CA SER A 97 -14.39 -5.73 -0.93
C SER A 97 -13.69 -6.92 -1.55
N VAL A 98 -12.70 -7.46 -0.85
CA VAL A 98 -11.93 -8.63 -1.30
C VAL A 98 -12.12 -9.76 -0.30
N VAL A 99 -12.31 -10.96 -0.85
CA VAL A 99 -12.47 -12.18 -0.08
C VAL A 99 -11.26 -13.09 -0.27
N MET A 100 -10.90 -13.81 0.78
CA MET A 100 -9.96 -14.93 0.76
C MET A 100 -10.51 -16.00 1.68
N ASP A 101 -11.06 -17.04 1.07
CA ASP A 101 -11.81 -18.11 1.75
C ASP A 101 -12.85 -17.52 2.72
N GLU A 102 -12.71 -17.71 4.03
CA GLU A 102 -13.62 -17.23 5.05
C GLU A 102 -13.41 -15.75 5.44
N ALA A 103 -12.29 -15.15 5.02
CA ALA A 103 -11.97 -13.75 5.30
C ALA A 103 -12.57 -12.81 4.25
N ALA A 104 -13.01 -11.65 4.69
CA ALA A 104 -13.47 -10.55 3.84
C ALA A 104 -13.05 -9.21 4.44
N VAL A 105 -12.43 -8.37 3.61
CA VAL A 105 -11.96 -7.04 3.99
C VAL A 105 -12.47 -6.01 3.00
N PHE A 106 -12.97 -4.90 3.52
CA PHE A 106 -13.36 -3.72 2.76
C PHE A 106 -12.26 -2.67 2.81
N CYS A 107 -11.97 -2.08 1.67
CA CYS A 107 -11.11 -0.90 1.54
C CYS A 107 -11.85 0.20 0.81
N ALA A 108 -11.79 1.43 1.32
CA ALA A 108 -12.15 2.64 0.60
C ALA A 108 -11.03 3.67 0.73
N LEU A 109 -10.76 4.41 -0.35
CA LEU A 109 -9.74 5.44 -0.35
C LEU A 109 -10.13 6.66 -1.18
N ASP A 110 -9.57 7.81 -0.79
CA ASP A 110 -9.62 9.08 -1.49
C ASP A 110 -8.20 9.60 -1.74
N LEU A 111 -7.84 9.81 -3.00
CA LEU A 111 -6.59 10.45 -3.40
C LEU A 111 -6.70 11.97 -3.13
N SER A 112 -6.82 12.33 -1.87
CA SER A 112 -7.28 13.65 -1.40
C SER A 112 -6.17 14.66 -1.14
N ASN A 113 -4.89 14.25 -1.22
CA ASN A 113 -3.73 15.00 -0.72
C ASN A 113 -3.87 15.39 0.78
N ARG A 114 -4.60 14.57 1.56
CA ARG A 114 -4.80 14.67 3.01
C ARG A 114 -4.65 13.29 3.63
N ALA A 115 -3.61 13.13 4.42
CA ALA A 115 -3.31 11.86 5.08
C ALA A 115 -4.32 11.54 6.18
N TYR A 116 -4.95 10.37 6.10
CA TYR A 116 -5.76 9.82 7.18
C TYR A 116 -5.84 8.31 7.05
N LEU A 117 -5.69 7.59 8.15
CA LEU A 117 -5.89 6.13 8.19
C LEU A 117 -6.99 5.79 9.18
N VAL A 118 -7.95 4.98 8.75
CA VAL A 118 -8.82 4.16 9.60
C VAL A 118 -8.42 2.71 9.35
N TYR A 119 -8.02 2.01 10.41
CA TYR A 119 -7.63 0.62 10.37
C TYR A 119 -8.43 -0.15 11.43
N GLU A 120 -9.37 -0.97 10.98
CA GLU A 120 -10.25 -1.76 11.85
C GLU A 120 -10.13 -3.24 11.47
N ASN A 121 -9.07 -3.87 11.96
CA ASN A 121 -8.84 -5.31 11.84
C ASN A 121 -8.84 -5.94 13.22
N PHE A 122 -9.59 -7.02 13.35
CA PHE A 122 -9.73 -7.77 14.60
C PHE A 122 -8.83 -9.01 14.55
N ASN A 123 -7.51 -8.80 14.56
CA ASN A 123 -6.55 -9.89 14.60
C ASN A 123 -6.33 -10.32 16.06
N GLU A 124 -6.75 -11.54 16.40
CA GLU A 124 -6.51 -12.13 17.73
C GLU A 124 -5.10 -12.73 17.84
N ASN A 125 -4.48 -13.10 16.72
CA ASN A 125 -3.16 -13.71 16.71
C ASN A 125 -2.07 -12.65 16.56
N ALA A 126 -1.07 -12.71 17.43
CA ALA A 126 0.04 -11.76 17.43
C ALA A 126 1.01 -11.96 16.25
N LYS A 127 1.06 -13.18 15.66
CA LYS A 127 2.04 -13.53 14.60
C LYS A 127 1.46 -14.39 13.49
N VAL A 128 2.06 -14.23 12.28
CA VAL A 128 1.96 -15.16 11.16
C VAL A 128 3.41 -15.59 10.81
N GLY A 129 3.77 -16.83 11.15
CA GLY A 129 5.16 -17.24 11.17
C GLY A 129 5.93 -16.40 12.18
N GLU A 130 6.97 -15.71 11.74
CA GLU A 130 7.75 -14.79 12.58
C GLU A 130 7.29 -13.33 12.47
N PHE A 131 6.35 -13.02 11.58
CA PHE A 131 5.87 -11.68 11.32
C PHE A 131 4.83 -11.24 12.38
N ASP A 132 5.10 -10.14 13.07
CA ASP A 132 4.18 -9.55 14.04
C ASP A 132 3.04 -8.84 13.32
N THR A 133 1.80 -9.19 13.65
CA THR A 133 0.61 -8.72 12.91
C THR A 133 0.30 -7.24 13.12
N GLU A 134 0.78 -6.63 14.19
CA GLU A 134 0.70 -5.19 14.45
C GLU A 134 1.43 -4.36 13.38
N LEU A 135 2.46 -4.92 12.74
CA LEU A 135 3.23 -4.26 11.69
C LEU A 135 2.40 -3.99 10.42
N VAL A 136 1.28 -4.67 10.25
CA VAL A 136 0.36 -4.40 9.13
C VAL A 136 -0.24 -3.00 9.25
N GLU A 137 -0.70 -2.62 10.44
CA GLU A 137 -1.22 -1.28 10.68
C GLU A 137 -0.11 -0.23 10.51
N GLU A 138 1.09 -0.48 11.02
CA GLU A 138 2.23 0.43 10.88
C GLU A 138 2.61 0.65 9.41
N PHE A 139 2.63 -0.42 8.60
CA PHE A 139 2.84 -0.29 7.15
C PHE A 139 1.79 0.62 6.50
N PHE A 140 0.49 0.37 6.73
CA PHE A 140 -0.56 1.18 6.12
C PHE A 140 -0.60 2.60 6.66
N ARG A 141 -0.22 2.81 7.92
CA ARG A 141 -0.04 4.14 8.51
C ARG A 141 1.06 4.93 7.80
N ALA A 142 2.23 4.30 7.63
CA ALA A 142 3.35 4.88 6.92
C ALA A 142 2.98 5.22 5.46
N VAL A 143 2.31 4.30 4.75
CA VAL A 143 1.83 4.53 3.38
C VAL A 143 0.83 5.70 3.33
N ALA A 144 -0.21 5.70 4.16
CA ALA A 144 -1.26 6.73 4.13
C ALA A 144 -0.70 8.14 4.43
N ILE A 145 0.16 8.24 5.44
CA ILE A 145 0.77 9.52 5.85
C ILE A 145 1.67 10.06 4.72
N ASN A 146 2.56 9.23 4.18
CA ASN A 146 3.55 9.68 3.22
C ASN A 146 2.99 9.85 1.80
N SER A 147 1.91 9.16 1.44
CA SER A 147 1.21 9.35 0.16
C SER A 147 0.18 10.47 0.19
N ALA A 148 -0.17 10.97 1.37
CA ALA A 148 -1.26 11.92 1.59
C ALA A 148 -2.62 11.38 1.10
N ILE A 149 -2.86 10.07 1.25
CA ILE A 149 -4.13 9.42 0.91
C ILE A 149 -5.00 9.32 2.17
N THR A 150 -6.32 9.51 2.03
CA THR A 150 -7.28 9.05 3.04
C THR A 150 -7.59 7.60 2.76
N LEU A 151 -7.34 6.70 3.72
CA LEU A 151 -7.44 5.24 3.57
C LEU A 151 -8.25 4.64 4.72
N HIS A 152 -9.27 3.86 4.38
CA HIS A 152 -10.07 3.08 5.33
C HIS A 152 -9.93 1.59 4.99
N LEU A 153 -9.56 0.79 5.99
CA LEU A 153 -9.39 -0.66 5.91
C LEU A 153 -10.20 -1.29 7.05
N ASN A 154 -11.24 -2.04 6.69
CA ASN A 154 -12.16 -2.62 7.64
C ASN A 154 -12.31 -4.12 7.40
N GLN A 155 -11.95 -4.93 8.39
CA GLN A 155 -12.26 -6.36 8.37
C GLN A 155 -13.78 -6.56 8.55
N ILE A 156 -14.40 -7.21 7.57
CA ILE A 156 -15.82 -7.57 7.62
C ILE A 156 -16.00 -8.88 8.40
N ARG A 157 -15.12 -9.86 8.13
CA ARG A 157 -15.09 -11.18 8.78
C ARG A 157 -13.77 -11.88 8.51
N GLY A 158 -13.52 -12.97 9.19
CA GLY A 158 -12.37 -13.86 9.02
C GLY A 158 -11.88 -14.37 10.37
N LYS A 159 -11.17 -15.50 10.34
CA LYS A 159 -10.53 -16.12 11.52
C LYS A 159 -9.05 -16.42 11.27
N ASN A 160 -8.69 -16.82 10.04
CA ASN A 160 -7.31 -17.07 9.69
C ASN A 160 -6.61 -15.73 9.46
N THR A 161 -5.65 -15.41 10.32
CA THR A 161 -4.93 -14.12 10.30
C THR A 161 -4.18 -13.90 8.98
N HIS A 162 -3.58 -14.94 8.38
CA HIS A 162 -2.94 -14.86 7.07
C HIS A 162 -3.96 -14.42 6.00
N HIS A 163 -5.14 -15.07 5.95
CA HIS A 163 -6.20 -14.72 5.00
C HIS A 163 -6.71 -13.29 5.18
N ILE A 164 -6.85 -12.83 6.43
CA ILE A 164 -7.29 -11.47 6.73
C ILE A 164 -6.25 -10.45 6.23
N ILE A 165 -4.97 -10.65 6.54
CA ILE A 165 -3.90 -9.74 6.13
C ILE A 165 -3.77 -9.71 4.61
N GLU A 166 -3.75 -10.86 3.95
CA GLU A 166 -3.65 -10.92 2.49
C GLU A 166 -4.87 -10.28 1.81
N ALA A 167 -6.09 -10.49 2.33
CA ALA A 167 -7.29 -9.80 1.85
C ALA A 167 -7.19 -8.27 2.06
N THR A 168 -6.52 -7.82 3.12
CA THR A 168 -6.27 -6.39 3.39
C THR A 168 -5.37 -5.78 2.31
N PHE A 169 -4.22 -6.39 2.02
CA PHE A 169 -3.31 -5.94 0.95
C PHE A 169 -3.98 -5.96 -0.43
N LYS A 170 -4.73 -7.02 -0.73
CA LYS A 170 -5.47 -7.14 -2.01
C LYS A 170 -6.60 -6.11 -2.12
N SER A 171 -7.34 -5.84 -1.05
CA SER A 171 -8.43 -4.85 -1.07
C SER A 171 -7.88 -3.44 -1.33
N PHE A 172 -6.79 -3.07 -0.66
CA PHE A 172 -6.08 -1.81 -0.92
C PHE A 172 -5.58 -1.73 -2.36
N ALA A 173 -4.96 -2.80 -2.87
CA ALA A 173 -4.47 -2.87 -4.23
C ALA A 173 -5.57 -2.64 -5.27
N VAL A 174 -6.71 -3.31 -5.13
CA VAL A 174 -7.85 -3.18 -6.05
C VAL A 174 -8.51 -1.81 -5.92
N ALA A 175 -8.68 -1.28 -4.71
CA ALA A 175 -9.22 0.05 -4.47
C ALA A 175 -8.33 1.13 -5.10
N LEU A 176 -7.00 1.04 -4.91
CA LEU A 176 -6.04 1.97 -5.51
C LEU A 176 -6.09 1.93 -7.04
N ARG A 177 -6.11 0.74 -7.63
CA ARG A 177 -6.27 0.57 -9.09
C ARG A 177 -7.55 1.22 -9.62
N ARG A 178 -8.66 1.10 -8.89
CA ARG A 178 -9.94 1.72 -9.27
C ARG A 178 -9.87 3.24 -9.17
N ALA A 179 -9.29 3.77 -8.10
CA ALA A 179 -9.10 5.22 -7.96
C ALA A 179 -8.20 5.82 -9.05
N LEU A 180 -7.25 5.02 -9.56
CA LEU A 180 -6.33 5.38 -10.65
C LEU A 180 -6.92 5.15 -12.06
N ALA A 181 -8.15 4.61 -12.17
CA ALA A 181 -8.77 4.40 -13.46
C ALA A 181 -8.91 5.73 -14.22
N LYS A 182 -8.35 5.79 -15.44
CA LYS A 182 -8.39 6.99 -16.28
C LYS A 182 -9.82 7.30 -16.67
N ASN A 183 -10.22 8.58 -16.54
CA ASN A 183 -11.50 9.09 -16.96
C ASN A 183 -11.31 10.43 -17.68
N ALA A 184 -11.43 10.41 -19.01
CA ALA A 184 -11.25 11.60 -19.86
C ALA A 184 -12.30 12.71 -19.62
N ARG A 185 -13.38 12.40 -18.91
CA ARG A 185 -14.43 13.37 -18.57
C ARG A 185 -14.10 14.17 -17.30
N ILE A 186 -13.06 13.72 -16.54
CA ILE A 186 -12.65 14.33 -15.29
C ILE A 186 -11.35 15.10 -15.53
N GLY A 187 -11.35 16.40 -15.27
CA GLY A 187 -10.13 17.19 -15.16
C GLY A 187 -9.50 17.03 -13.76
N THR A 188 -9.37 18.12 -13.01
CA THR A 188 -9.03 18.07 -11.58
C THR A 188 -10.27 17.64 -10.80
N PRO A 189 -10.28 16.47 -10.15
CA PRO A 189 -11.47 15.92 -9.49
C PRO A 189 -11.70 16.59 -8.11
N SER A 190 -11.82 17.89 -8.08
CA SER A 190 -12.01 18.69 -6.87
C SER A 190 -12.83 19.93 -7.16
N THR A 191 -13.87 20.19 -6.35
CA THR A 191 -14.66 21.41 -6.41
C THR A 191 -13.86 22.66 -6.04
N LYS A 192 -12.68 22.48 -5.40
CA LYS A 192 -11.74 23.56 -5.08
C LYS A 192 -10.81 23.91 -6.24
N GLY A 193 -10.80 23.11 -7.33
CA GLY A 193 -9.91 23.27 -8.48
C GLY A 193 -8.46 22.84 -8.25
N VAL A 194 -8.11 22.36 -7.05
CA VAL A 194 -6.78 21.88 -6.66
C VAL A 194 -6.89 20.62 -5.77
N LEU A 195 -5.82 19.78 -5.83
CA LEU A 195 -5.59 18.62 -4.95
C LEU A 195 -4.10 18.53 -4.62
#